data_8277a5973fc412b332a30c795387e4df
#
_entry.id   8277a5973fc412b332a30c795387e4df
#
_cell.length_a   1.000
_cell.length_b   1.000
_cell.length_c   1.000
_cell.angle_alpha   90.00
_cell.angle_beta   90.00
_cell.angle_gamma   90.00
#
_symmetry.space_group_name_H-M   'P 1'
#
loop_
_entity.id
_entity.type
_entity.pdbx_description
1 polymer ?
#
loop_
_entity_poly.entity_id
_entity_poly.type
_entity_poly.pdbx_seq_one_letter_code
_entity_poly.pdbx_strand_id
1 'polypeptide(L)'
;QTDILPIIKKKIDLLKKKNHLNIFITFSSRSESPNLISELNRYTKNLGDFLKIRHIYPNFVGSEKYLLKQIEKFKEKKIFLIIHPVFLFKGYLFKKVADSFNNLDPKTYHITTSLMNIKEVQNLVINKLKIFISRNNKFS
;
A
#
# COMPACT_ATOMS: atom_id res chain seq x y z
N GLN A 1 -10.69 -7.50 -5.56
CA GLN A 1 -10.10 -6.85 -4.37
C GLN A 1 -10.57 -7.48 -3.07
N THR A 2 -11.84 -7.90 -3.01
CA THR A 2 -12.37 -8.53 -1.81
C THR A 2 -11.61 -9.81 -1.45
N ASP A 3 -11.10 -10.55 -2.44
CA ASP A 3 -10.33 -11.78 -2.22
C ASP A 3 -8.92 -11.51 -1.71
N ILE A 4 -8.33 -10.39 -2.13
CA ILE A 4 -6.97 -9.99 -1.77
C ILE A 4 -6.94 -9.24 -0.44
N LEU A 5 -7.99 -8.46 -0.17
CA LEU A 5 -8.03 -7.55 0.96
C LEU A 5 -7.81 -8.24 2.32
N PRO A 6 -8.47 -9.38 2.64
CA PRO A 6 -8.23 -10.06 3.90
C PRO A 6 -6.78 -10.50 4.09
N ILE A 7 -6.12 -10.92 3.01
CA ILE A 7 -4.71 -11.33 3.03
C ILE A 7 -3.83 -10.15 3.40
N ILE A 8 -4.05 -9.02 2.74
CA ILE A 8 -3.29 -7.79 2.96
C ILE A 8 -3.51 -7.27 4.38
N LYS A 9 -4.77 -7.24 4.82
CA LYS A 9 -5.12 -6.80 6.18
C LYS A 9 -4.35 -7.56 7.25
N LYS A 10 -4.32 -8.89 7.13
CA LYS A 10 -3.64 -9.74 8.08
C LYS A 10 -2.13 -9.47 8.10
N LYS A 11 -1.52 -9.28 6.93
CA LYS A 11 -0.08 -9.00 6.82
C LYS A 11 0.28 -7.66 7.42
N ILE A 12 -0.51 -6.63 7.13
CA ILE A 12 -0.22 -5.27 7.59
C ILE A 12 -0.49 -5.10 9.08
N ASP A 13 -1.52 -5.76 9.61
CA ASP A 13 -1.88 -5.63 11.03
C ASP A 13 -0.72 -6.00 11.95
N LEU A 14 0.12 -6.93 11.54
CA LEU A 14 1.29 -7.35 12.30
C LEU A 14 2.39 -6.30 12.35
N LEU A 15 2.33 -5.27 11.50
CA LEU A 15 3.36 -4.24 11.40
C LEU A 15 3.17 -3.10 12.39
N LYS A 16 1.98 -2.96 12.98
CA LYS A 16 1.73 -1.87 13.94
C LYS A 16 2.67 -1.96 15.13
N LYS A 17 3.19 -0.83 15.54
CA LYS A 17 4.15 -0.77 16.63
C LYS A 17 3.50 -0.18 17.88
N LYS A 18 3.53 -0.92 18.98
CA LYS A 18 2.96 -0.47 20.25
C LYS A 18 3.70 0.76 20.78
N ASN A 19 2.97 1.64 21.45
CA ASN A 19 3.51 2.86 22.04
C ASN A 19 4.08 3.85 21.03
N HIS A 20 3.68 3.70 19.76
CA HIS A 20 4.02 4.62 18.68
C HIS A 20 2.76 5.18 18.06
N LEU A 21 2.87 6.37 17.48
CA LEU A 21 1.85 6.89 16.61
C LEU A 21 2.03 6.23 15.24
N ASN A 22 1.18 5.27 14.92
CA ASN A 22 1.24 4.59 13.62
C ASN A 22 0.57 5.45 12.55
N ILE A 23 1.26 5.65 11.45
CA ILE A 23 0.78 6.41 10.30
C ILE A 23 0.77 5.47 9.11
N PHE A 24 -0.38 5.33 8.45
CA PHE A 24 -0.55 4.45 7.31
C PHE A 24 -0.53 5.24 6.00
N ILE A 25 0.39 4.87 5.12
CA ILE A 25 0.63 5.58 3.87
C ILE A 25 0.52 4.60 2.72
N THR A 26 -0.29 4.92 1.72
CA THR A 26 -0.33 4.14 0.48
C THR A 26 0.26 4.96 -0.67
N PHE A 27 0.90 4.26 -1.61
CA PHE A 27 1.38 4.86 -2.85
C PHE A 27 0.86 4.06 -4.02
N SER A 28 0.32 4.76 -5.01
CA SER A 28 -0.11 4.18 -6.28
C SER A 28 0.61 4.88 -7.42
N SER A 29 0.58 4.30 -8.61
CA SER A 29 1.05 4.99 -9.80
C SER A 29 0.20 6.24 -10.03
N ARG A 30 0.83 7.28 -10.58
CA ARG A 30 0.15 8.55 -10.81
C ARG A 30 -1.03 8.36 -11.77
N SER A 31 -2.16 8.96 -11.41
CA SER A 31 -3.35 8.95 -12.25
C SER A 31 -4.11 10.26 -12.11
N GLU A 32 -4.70 10.69 -13.22
CA GLU A 32 -5.60 11.85 -13.24
C GLU A 32 -7.08 11.43 -13.30
N SER A 33 -7.33 10.11 -13.39
CA SER A 33 -8.68 9.58 -13.41
C SER A 33 -9.36 9.76 -12.05
N PRO A 34 -10.49 10.50 -11.96
CA PRO A 34 -11.21 10.64 -10.69
C PRO A 34 -11.65 9.31 -10.09
N ASN A 35 -11.97 8.32 -10.92
CA ASN A 35 -12.38 7.01 -10.44
C ASN A 35 -11.23 6.28 -9.74
N LEU A 36 -10.03 6.33 -10.30
CA LEU A 36 -8.86 5.69 -9.69
C LEU A 36 -8.43 6.39 -8.40
N ILE A 37 -8.52 7.72 -8.38
CA ILE A 37 -8.25 8.51 -7.17
C ILE A 37 -9.24 8.13 -6.07
N SER A 38 -10.51 8.05 -6.40
CA SER A 38 -11.56 7.68 -5.47
C SER A 38 -11.37 6.26 -4.94
N GLU A 39 -10.97 5.33 -5.79
CA GLU A 39 -10.69 3.95 -5.39
C GLU A 39 -9.50 3.84 -4.45
N LEU A 40 -8.44 4.58 -4.72
CA LEU A 40 -7.27 4.60 -3.84
C LEU A 40 -7.64 5.14 -2.46
N ASN A 41 -8.42 6.24 -2.43
CA ASN A 41 -8.87 6.82 -1.19
C ASN A 41 -9.72 5.83 -0.39
N ARG A 42 -10.64 5.15 -1.05
CA ARG A 42 -11.51 4.15 -0.41
C ARG A 42 -10.69 2.97 0.11
N TYR A 43 -9.78 2.47 -0.70
CA TYR A 43 -8.89 1.36 -0.33
C TYR A 43 -8.08 1.71 0.92
N THR A 44 -7.46 2.89 0.92
CA THR A 44 -6.62 3.34 2.03
C THR A 44 -7.45 3.53 3.30
N LYS A 45 -8.62 4.12 3.18
CA LYS A 45 -9.52 4.33 4.30
C LYS A 45 -9.99 3.01 4.90
N ASN A 46 -10.39 2.06 4.06
CA ASN A 46 -10.86 0.76 4.53
C ASN A 46 -9.78 0.00 5.28
N LEU A 47 -8.55 0.04 4.77
CA LEU A 47 -7.42 -0.58 5.47
C LEU A 47 -7.11 0.14 6.78
N GLY A 48 -7.12 1.46 6.77
CA GLY A 48 -6.89 2.26 7.97
C GLY A 48 -7.91 1.96 9.06
N ASP A 49 -9.18 1.88 8.69
CA ASP A 49 -10.27 1.55 9.63
C ASP A 49 -10.08 0.14 10.21
N PHE A 50 -9.73 -0.82 9.37
CA PHE A 50 -9.47 -2.19 9.84
C PHE A 50 -8.29 -2.23 10.81
N LEU A 51 -7.22 -1.51 10.49
CA LEU A 51 -6.01 -1.45 11.31
C LEU A 51 -6.18 -0.58 12.55
N LYS A 52 -7.29 0.15 12.64
CA LYS A 52 -7.55 1.12 13.72
C LYS A 52 -6.47 2.21 13.75
N ILE A 53 -6.01 2.62 12.59
CA ILE A 53 -5.06 3.71 12.44
C ILE A 53 -5.83 4.96 12.01
N ARG A 54 -5.71 6.03 12.79
CA ARG A 54 -6.40 7.30 12.54
C ARG A 54 -5.76 8.10 11.42
N HIS A 55 -4.43 8.09 11.35
CA HIS A 55 -3.67 8.94 10.42
C HIS A 55 -3.36 8.15 9.16
N ILE A 56 -4.12 8.40 8.11
CA ILE A 56 -3.98 7.73 6.81
C ILE A 56 -3.69 8.75 5.72
N TYR A 57 -2.79 8.41 4.80
CA TYR A 57 -2.35 9.29 3.73
C TYR A 57 -2.27 8.51 2.42
N PRO A 58 -3.32 8.57 1.57
CA PRO A 58 -3.23 8.03 0.21
C PRO A 58 -2.43 8.97 -0.67
N ASN A 59 -1.50 8.43 -1.45
CA ASN A 59 -0.61 9.21 -2.29
C ASN A 59 -0.38 8.57 -3.64
N PHE A 60 0.07 9.38 -4.59
CA PHE A 60 0.59 8.91 -5.86
C PHE A 60 2.09 9.14 -5.89
N VAL A 61 2.81 8.30 -6.65
CA VAL A 61 4.25 8.48 -6.82
C VAL A 61 4.50 9.87 -7.42
N GLY A 62 5.41 10.60 -6.83
CA GLY A 62 5.71 11.99 -7.17
C GLY A 62 5.33 13.00 -6.10
N SER A 63 4.52 12.61 -5.11
CA SER A 63 4.11 13.49 -4.02
C SER A 63 4.84 13.24 -2.70
N GLU A 64 5.97 12.53 -2.73
CA GLU A 64 6.69 12.11 -1.54
C GLU A 64 7.16 13.30 -0.69
N LYS A 65 7.66 14.35 -1.33
CA LYS A 65 8.09 15.56 -0.60
C LYS A 65 6.94 16.24 0.13
N TYR A 66 5.79 16.32 -0.51
CA TYR A 66 4.59 16.90 0.07
C TYR A 66 4.14 16.09 1.27
N LEU A 67 4.16 14.76 1.14
CA LEU A 67 3.82 13.85 2.21
C LEU A 67 4.74 14.02 3.42
N LEU A 68 6.06 14.06 3.20
CA LEU A 68 7.03 14.24 4.28
C LEU A 68 6.79 15.54 5.03
N LYS A 69 6.41 16.60 4.30
CA LYS A 69 6.05 17.87 4.90
C LYS A 69 4.81 17.76 5.79
N GLN A 70 3.80 17.03 5.35
CA GLN A 70 2.59 16.81 6.13
C GLN A 70 2.87 16.02 7.41
N ILE A 71 3.77 15.06 7.36
CA ILE A 71 4.13 14.22 8.50
C ILE A 71 4.97 14.99 9.51
N GLU A 72 5.65 16.04 9.10
CA GLU A 72 6.49 16.85 9.97
C GLU A 72 5.78 17.39 11.21
N LYS A 73 4.45 17.59 11.10
CA LYS A 73 3.65 18.05 12.26
C LYS A 73 3.67 17.05 13.43
N PHE A 74 4.06 15.79 13.18
CA PHE A 74 4.14 14.76 14.22
C PHE A 74 5.56 14.56 14.77
N LYS A 75 6.52 15.41 14.41
CA LYS A 75 7.93 15.22 14.76
C LYS A 75 8.20 15.11 16.26
N GLU A 76 7.35 15.72 17.08
CA GLU A 76 7.47 15.65 18.53
C GLU A 76 6.96 14.33 19.12
N LYS A 77 6.34 13.50 18.30
CA LYS A 77 5.78 12.23 18.72
C LYS A 77 6.64 11.08 18.21
N LYS A 78 6.56 9.96 18.92
CA LYS A 78 7.23 8.74 18.52
C LYS A 78 6.40 8.08 17.40
N ILE A 79 6.73 8.39 16.16
CA ILE A 79 5.96 7.91 15.00
C ILE A 79 6.53 6.61 14.45
N PHE A 80 5.66 5.83 13.82
CA PHE A 80 6.05 4.69 13.00
C PHE A 80 5.24 4.72 11.70
N LEU A 81 5.94 4.74 10.56
CA LEU A 81 5.32 4.83 9.24
C LEU A 81 5.17 3.44 8.64
N ILE A 82 3.94 3.06 8.32
CA ILE A 82 3.66 1.85 7.56
C ILE A 82 3.40 2.31 6.13
N ILE A 83 4.35 2.05 5.24
CA ILE A 83 4.31 2.50 3.85
C ILE A 83 3.92 1.31 2.99
N HIS A 84 2.77 1.41 2.34
CA HIS A 84 2.18 0.33 1.56
C HIS A 84 2.09 0.73 0.08
N PRO A 85 3.11 0.39 -0.73
CA PRO A 85 3.02 0.60 -2.17
C PRO A 85 1.98 -0.35 -2.77
N VAL A 86 1.00 0.21 -3.49
CA VAL A 86 -0.07 -0.57 -4.10
C VAL A 86 0.35 -0.92 -5.53
N PHE A 87 1.48 -1.61 -5.66
CA PHE A 87 2.02 -2.09 -6.93
C PHE A 87 2.01 -3.62 -6.93
N LEU A 88 1.62 -4.20 -8.07
CA LEU A 88 1.65 -5.66 -8.20
C LEU A 88 3.08 -6.19 -8.15
N PHE A 89 4.02 -5.50 -8.78
CA PHE A 89 5.39 -5.97 -8.91
C PHE A 89 6.38 -4.96 -8.36
N LYS A 90 7.52 -5.44 -7.91
CA LYS A 90 8.68 -4.57 -7.66
C LYS A 90 9.20 -4.08 -8.99
N GLY A 91 9.54 -2.81 -9.06
CA GLY A 91 10.05 -2.19 -10.26
C GLY A 91 10.46 -0.77 -9.98
N TYR A 92 10.53 0.02 -11.03
CA TYR A 92 10.99 1.41 -10.94
C TYR A 92 10.19 2.24 -9.94
N LEU A 93 8.86 2.14 -9.96
CA LEU A 93 8.02 2.93 -9.06
C LEU A 93 8.19 2.50 -7.61
N PHE A 94 8.29 1.18 -7.36
CA PHE A 94 8.53 0.67 -6.02
C PHE A 94 9.87 1.20 -5.49
N LYS A 95 10.92 1.13 -6.30
CA LYS A 95 12.24 1.63 -5.91
C LYS A 95 12.21 3.13 -5.64
N LYS A 96 11.49 3.88 -6.46
CA LYS A 96 11.36 5.34 -6.29
C LYS A 96 10.72 5.69 -4.95
N VAL A 97 9.67 4.96 -4.55
CA VAL A 97 9.05 5.15 -3.25
C VAL A 97 10.03 4.79 -2.13
N ALA A 98 10.69 3.64 -2.23
CA ALA A 98 11.65 3.20 -1.22
C ALA A 98 12.79 4.20 -1.05
N ASP A 99 13.34 4.70 -2.14
CA ASP A 99 14.44 5.66 -2.11
C ASP A 99 14.03 6.98 -1.45
N SER A 100 12.76 7.36 -1.55
CA SER A 100 12.25 8.60 -0.94
C SER A 100 12.33 8.61 0.58
N PHE A 101 12.41 7.45 1.21
CA PHE A 101 12.46 7.32 2.67
C PHE A 101 13.83 6.94 3.20
N ASN A 102 14.85 6.86 2.33
CA ASN A 102 16.22 6.45 2.71
C ASN A 102 16.86 7.32 3.81
N ASN A 103 16.47 8.59 3.88
CA ASN A 103 17.05 9.53 4.83
C ASN A 103 16.45 9.41 6.23
N LEU A 104 15.39 8.62 6.39
CA LEU A 104 14.77 8.40 7.68
C LEU A 104 15.47 7.26 8.42
N ASP A 105 15.41 7.32 9.76
CA ASP A 105 15.88 6.22 10.60
C ASP A 105 15.09 4.94 10.22
N PRO A 106 15.77 3.84 9.87
CA PRO A 106 15.10 2.60 9.51
C PRO A 106 14.16 2.05 10.59
N LYS A 107 14.34 2.46 11.84
CA LYS A 107 13.45 2.03 12.93
C LYS A 107 12.11 2.76 12.93
N THR A 108 11.97 3.82 12.15
CA THR A 108 10.77 4.65 12.14
C THR A 108 9.80 4.31 11.03
N TYR A 109 10.14 3.40 10.15
CA TYR A 109 9.25 3.03 9.05
C TYR A 109 9.45 1.59 8.61
N HIS A 110 8.43 1.08 7.93
CA HIS A 110 8.49 -0.21 7.24
C HIS A 110 7.76 -0.07 5.91
N ILE A 111 8.39 -0.52 4.84
CA ILE A 111 7.78 -0.55 3.51
C ILE A 111 7.32 -1.98 3.24
N THR A 112 6.02 -2.14 2.99
CA THR A 112 5.48 -3.46 2.68
C THR A 112 5.97 -3.94 1.31
N THR A 113 6.02 -5.25 1.10
CA THR A 113 6.43 -5.79 -0.19
C THR A 113 5.37 -5.53 -1.26
N SER A 114 5.75 -5.65 -2.54
CA SER A 114 4.79 -5.57 -3.63
C SER A 114 3.75 -6.70 -3.51
N LEU A 115 2.55 -6.48 -4.05
CA LEU A 115 1.45 -7.42 -3.90
C LEU A 115 1.79 -8.81 -4.45
N MET A 116 2.50 -8.89 -5.56
CA MET A 116 2.86 -10.19 -6.17
C MET A 116 3.96 -10.94 -5.42
N ASN A 117 4.62 -10.33 -4.45
CA ASN A 117 5.55 -11.03 -3.58
C ASN A 117 4.85 -11.76 -2.43
N ILE A 118 3.55 -11.58 -2.29
CA ILE A 118 2.74 -12.31 -1.33
C ILE A 118 2.22 -13.57 -2.00
N LYS A 119 2.63 -14.74 -1.51
CA LYS A 119 2.31 -16.02 -2.15
C LYS A 119 0.81 -16.24 -2.35
N GLU A 120 0.02 -15.86 -1.37
CA GLU A 120 -1.44 -16.00 -1.42
C GLU A 120 -2.05 -15.13 -2.52
N VAL A 121 -1.48 -13.93 -2.74
CA VAL A 121 -1.91 -13.05 -3.83
C VAL A 121 -1.53 -13.65 -5.18
N GLN A 122 -0.31 -14.19 -5.30
CA GLN A 122 0.12 -14.89 -6.52
C GLN A 122 -0.87 -15.99 -6.90
N ASN A 123 -1.27 -16.81 -5.93
CA ASN A 123 -2.19 -17.91 -6.16
C ASN A 123 -3.56 -17.41 -6.66
N LEU A 124 -4.08 -16.34 -6.06
CA LEU A 124 -5.36 -15.75 -6.49
C LEU A 124 -5.28 -15.23 -7.92
N VAL A 125 -4.20 -14.56 -8.28
CA VAL A 125 -4.02 -14.02 -9.64
C VAL A 125 -3.94 -15.16 -10.66
N ILE A 126 -3.15 -16.19 -10.35
CA ILE A 126 -3.01 -17.37 -11.23
C ILE A 126 -4.36 -18.03 -11.45
N ASN A 127 -5.14 -18.22 -10.37
CA ASN A 127 -6.47 -18.85 -10.49
C ASN A 127 -7.42 -18.01 -11.35
N LYS A 128 -7.41 -16.71 -11.19
CA LYS A 128 -8.24 -15.82 -12.01
C LYS A 128 -7.82 -15.86 -13.49
N LEU A 129 -6.53 -15.93 -13.76
CA LEU A 129 -6.02 -16.07 -15.12
C LEU A 129 -6.46 -17.38 -15.75
N LYS A 130 -6.41 -18.49 -15.02
CA LYS A 130 -6.87 -19.79 -15.49
C LYS A 130 -8.35 -19.76 -15.87
N ILE A 131 -9.17 -19.14 -15.05
CA ILE A 131 -10.61 -18.99 -15.33
C ILE A 131 -10.82 -18.16 -16.60
N PHE A 132 -10.09 -17.05 -16.73
CA PHE A 132 -10.19 -16.17 -17.89
C PHE A 132 -9.82 -16.90 -19.19
N ILE A 133 -8.72 -17.64 -19.19
CA ILE A 133 -8.27 -18.42 -20.35
C ILE A 133 -9.30 -19.47 -20.71
N SER A 134 -9.83 -20.19 -19.73
CA SER A 134 -10.85 -21.20 -19.95
C SER A 134 -12.11 -20.62 -20.61
N ARG A 135 -12.57 -19.45 -20.14
CA ARG A 135 -13.74 -18.78 -20.73
C ARG A 135 -13.49 -18.33 -22.16
N ASN A 136 -12.31 -17.80 -22.45
CA ASN A 136 -11.98 -17.32 -23.80
C ASN A 136 -11.83 -18.48 -24.78
N ASN A 137 -11.32 -19.62 -24.34
CA ASN A 137 -11.18 -20.79 -25.19
C ASN A 137 -12.53 -21.36 -25.65
N LYS A 138 -13.61 -21.07 -24.91
CA LYS A 138 -14.96 -21.50 -25.31
C LYS A 138 -15.49 -20.75 -26.52
N PHE A 139 -14.92 -19.62 -26.87
CA PHE A 139 -15.37 -18.75 -27.95
C PHE A 139 -14.45 -18.76 -29.17
N SER A 140 -13.39 -19.53 -29.12
CA SER A 140 -12.43 -19.62 -30.24
C SER A 140 -12.71 -20.74 -31.20
#